data_262998f267c79039b82c9a0d9f038bf7
#
_entry.id   262998f267c79039b82c9a0d9f038bf7
#
_cell.length_a   1.000
_cell.length_b   1.000
_cell.length_c   1.000
_cell.angle_alpha   90.00
_cell.angle_beta   90.00
_cell.angle_gamma   90.00
#
_symmetry.space_group_name_H-M   'P 1'
#
loop_
_entity.id
_entity.type
_entity.pdbx_description
1 polymer ?
#
loop_
_entity_poly.entity_id
_entity_poly.type
_entity_poly.pdbx_seq_one_letter_code
_entity_poly.pdbx_strand_id
1 'polypeptide(L)'
;ETDNDLTGKVNAKGVTEISICETEEGTEVELILDPFVYRYDFKVTGTIAGTEVSFTRADVDKVWIKDMDQFVAYEENGVHYRMYEPECMGKRPLVLFLHGGGECGEDNELQLTGTLGALRLAERWSDMYIMAPQAPSGNLGMQEMFEVMKKRGNPFSADMGITPFSLKGERGWNRDYVAKVTDIIRKMISDGKVDENRVYLIGMSMGGGGVLQTISVAPDLFAAAVPICPSMNGESYANLLHLPKVPVWITSAYMDHQHSRHAFILNACNKLWQEGRTDVKFTLYT
;
A
#
# COMPACT_ATOMS: atom_id res chain seq x y z
N GLU A 1 -0.18 9.40 21.52
CA GLU A 1 0.04 8.54 20.34
C GLU A 1 0.68 7.23 20.79
N THR A 2 0.13 6.10 20.39
CA THR A 2 0.80 4.80 20.46
C THR A 2 1.66 4.64 19.22
N ASP A 3 2.96 4.35 19.35
CA ASP A 3 3.90 4.35 18.22
C ASP A 3 3.67 3.21 17.22
N ASN A 4 3.09 2.13 17.65
CA ASN A 4 2.46 1.08 16.85
C ASN A 4 1.81 0.04 17.77
N ASP A 5 0.97 -0.81 17.19
CA ASP A 5 0.33 -1.94 17.88
C ASP A 5 1.32 -3.02 18.34
N LEU A 6 2.60 -2.89 17.99
CA LEU A 6 3.64 -3.88 18.27
C LEU A 6 4.33 -3.66 19.61
N THR A 7 4.55 -2.40 19.99
CA THR A 7 5.30 -2.08 21.21
C THR A 7 4.41 -1.58 22.34
N GLY A 8 3.21 -1.09 22.04
CA GLY A 8 2.30 -0.47 23.00
C GLY A 8 2.90 0.79 23.66
N LYS A 9 3.95 1.35 23.06
CA LYS A 9 4.63 2.52 23.59
C LYS A 9 3.81 3.78 23.33
N VAL A 10 3.57 4.56 24.35
CA VAL A 10 2.90 5.84 24.26
C VAL A 10 3.94 6.95 24.09
N ASN A 11 3.82 7.70 23.00
CA ASN A 11 4.64 8.88 22.73
C ASN A 11 3.82 10.14 23.02
N ALA A 12 4.29 10.97 23.96
CA ALA A 12 3.72 12.28 24.17
C ALA A 12 4.07 13.20 22.99
N LYS A 13 3.09 14.00 22.57
CA LYS A 13 3.25 15.05 21.54
C LYS A 13 2.89 16.39 22.14
N GLY A 14 3.63 17.42 21.78
CA GLY A 14 3.37 18.78 22.18
C GLY A 14 2.30 19.44 21.32
N VAL A 15 1.60 20.42 21.92
CA VAL A 15 0.82 21.41 21.18
C VAL A 15 1.74 22.61 20.96
N THR A 16 2.02 22.95 19.71
CA THR A 16 2.94 24.03 19.35
C THR A 16 2.24 25.36 19.19
N GLU A 17 0.96 25.35 18.82
CA GLU A 17 0.14 26.55 18.68
C GLU A 17 -1.32 26.24 18.99
N ILE A 18 -2.03 27.21 19.54
CA ILE A 18 -3.46 27.15 19.78
C ILE A 18 -4.06 28.47 19.28
N SER A 19 -5.06 28.38 18.41
CA SER A 19 -5.89 29.52 18.03
C SER A 19 -7.35 29.26 18.34
N ILE A 20 -8.08 30.32 18.65
CA ILE A 20 -9.49 30.27 19.04
C ILE A 20 -10.23 31.29 18.17
N CYS A 21 -11.28 30.83 17.50
CA CYS A 21 -12.13 31.64 16.64
C CYS A 21 -13.60 31.46 17.01
N GLU A 22 -14.32 32.58 17.24
CA GLU A 22 -15.77 32.54 17.39
C GLU A 22 -16.44 32.55 16.03
N THR A 23 -17.32 31.57 15.80
CA THR A 23 -18.10 31.41 14.56
C THR A 23 -19.60 31.49 14.86
N GLU A 24 -20.44 31.54 13.83
CA GLU A 24 -21.91 31.48 14.00
C GLU A 24 -22.39 30.16 14.61
N GLU A 25 -21.60 29.08 14.45
CA GLU A 25 -21.91 27.74 14.93
C GLU A 25 -21.34 27.44 16.33
N GLY A 26 -20.45 28.29 16.84
CA GLY A 26 -19.82 28.15 18.15
C GLY A 26 -18.35 28.58 18.16
N THR A 27 -17.63 28.14 19.19
CA THR A 27 -16.19 28.42 19.32
C THR A 27 -15.37 27.31 18.66
N GLU A 28 -14.58 27.66 17.66
CA GLU A 28 -13.59 26.77 17.06
C GLU A 28 -12.25 26.90 17.78
N VAL A 29 -11.64 25.76 18.06
CA VAL A 29 -10.29 25.70 18.65
C VAL A 29 -9.40 24.92 17.70
N GLU A 30 -8.42 25.59 17.12
CA GLU A 30 -7.39 24.97 16.29
C GLU A 30 -6.16 24.63 17.13
N LEU A 31 -5.69 23.41 17.04
CA LEU A 31 -4.48 22.91 17.70
C LEU A 31 -3.46 22.49 16.67
N ILE A 32 -2.30 23.11 16.67
CA ILE A 32 -1.15 22.64 15.89
C ILE A 32 -0.31 21.76 16.81
N LEU A 33 -0.14 20.50 16.40
CA LEU A 33 0.56 19.48 17.16
C LEU A 33 1.93 19.18 16.56
N ASP A 34 2.83 18.64 17.38
CA ASP A 34 4.02 17.99 16.86
C ASP A 34 3.64 16.91 15.85
N PRO A 35 4.45 16.66 14.79
CA PRO A 35 4.15 15.65 13.80
C PRO A 35 3.86 14.28 14.42
N PHE A 36 2.77 13.65 14.01
CA PHE A 36 2.37 12.33 14.45
C PHE A 36 1.83 11.49 13.28
N VAL A 37 1.74 10.19 13.48
CA VAL A 37 1.22 9.27 12.47
C VAL A 37 -0.26 9.01 12.74
N TYR A 38 -1.13 9.63 11.97
CA TYR A 38 -2.59 9.59 12.14
C TYR A 38 -3.19 8.18 12.23
N ARG A 39 -2.59 7.19 11.58
CA ARG A 39 -3.08 5.80 11.61
C ARG A 39 -3.01 5.14 12.98
N TYR A 40 -2.19 5.66 13.90
CA TYR A 40 -2.09 5.13 15.26
C TYR A 40 -3.18 5.72 16.15
N ASP A 41 -3.54 4.98 17.19
CA ASP A 41 -4.45 5.50 18.18
C ASP A 41 -3.85 6.70 18.90
N PHE A 42 -4.65 7.71 19.12
CA PHE A 42 -4.26 8.91 19.86
C PHE A 42 -5.36 9.36 20.81
N LYS A 43 -4.96 10.09 21.81
CA LYS A 43 -5.84 10.83 22.70
C LYS A 43 -5.29 12.24 22.90
N VAL A 44 -6.11 13.24 22.63
CA VAL A 44 -5.83 14.63 22.97
C VAL A 44 -6.55 14.96 24.27
N THR A 45 -5.85 15.61 25.20
CA THR A 45 -6.41 16.07 26.47
C THR A 45 -6.05 17.52 26.68
N GLY A 46 -6.95 18.28 27.24
CA GLY A 46 -6.75 19.70 27.56
C GLY A 46 -7.74 20.22 28.57
N THR A 47 -7.63 21.50 28.88
CA THR A 47 -8.56 22.19 29.76
C THR A 47 -9.05 23.46 29.08
N ILE A 48 -10.35 23.58 28.89
CA ILE A 48 -11.00 24.76 28.32
C ILE A 48 -11.87 25.40 29.39
N ALA A 49 -11.60 26.65 29.72
CA ALA A 49 -12.32 27.41 30.77
C ALA A 49 -12.46 26.66 32.12
N GLY A 50 -11.42 25.90 32.50
CA GLY A 50 -11.40 25.11 33.75
C GLY A 50 -12.07 23.73 33.64
N THR A 51 -12.62 23.37 32.51
CA THR A 51 -13.23 22.06 32.26
C THR A 51 -12.26 21.16 31.47
N GLU A 52 -12.00 19.95 31.98
CA GLU A 52 -11.20 18.96 31.23
C GLU A 52 -11.96 18.50 30.00
N VAL A 53 -11.29 18.49 28.86
CA VAL A 53 -11.77 17.97 27.58
C VAL A 53 -10.83 16.94 27.07
N SER A 54 -11.37 15.93 26.43
CA SER A 54 -10.55 14.95 25.73
C SER A 54 -11.28 14.40 24.51
N PHE A 55 -10.52 14.09 23.46
CA PHE A 55 -11.02 13.38 22.30
C PHE A 55 -9.99 12.34 21.80
N THR A 56 -10.48 11.36 21.12
CA THR A 56 -9.72 10.25 20.56
C THR A 56 -9.92 10.19 19.05
N ARG A 57 -9.28 9.26 18.38
CA ARG A 57 -9.52 9.01 16.96
C ARG A 57 -10.99 8.71 16.64
N ALA A 58 -11.70 8.04 17.54
CA ALA A 58 -13.11 7.71 17.34
C ALA A 58 -14.06 8.92 17.33
N ASP A 59 -13.60 10.05 17.88
CA ASP A 59 -14.38 11.30 17.97
C ASP A 59 -14.12 12.22 16.76
N VAL A 60 -13.32 11.77 15.77
CA VAL A 60 -12.98 12.55 14.57
C VAL A 60 -14.03 12.35 13.49
N ASP A 61 -14.75 13.41 13.16
CA ASP A 61 -15.78 13.38 12.10
C ASP A 61 -15.19 13.42 10.70
N LYS A 62 -14.14 14.22 10.51
CA LYS A 62 -13.55 14.44 9.19
C LYS A 62 -12.04 14.55 9.26
N VAL A 63 -11.39 13.89 8.34
CA VAL A 63 -9.95 13.99 8.14
C VAL A 63 -9.70 14.67 6.80
N TRP A 64 -8.85 15.69 6.81
CA TRP A 64 -8.33 16.28 5.60
C TRP A 64 -6.83 16.00 5.52
N ILE A 65 -6.41 15.42 4.41
CA ILE A 65 -5.00 15.09 4.17
C ILE A 65 -4.61 15.76 2.87
N LYS A 66 -3.55 16.56 2.94
CA LYS A 66 -3.03 17.26 1.78
C LYS A 66 -2.85 16.31 0.60
N ASP A 67 -3.33 16.72 -0.55
CA ASP A 67 -3.25 16.00 -1.83
C ASP A 67 -4.13 14.73 -1.93
N MET A 68 -4.82 14.32 -0.86
CA MET A 68 -5.75 13.17 -0.91
C MET A 68 -7.05 13.49 -1.66
N ASP A 69 -7.52 14.71 -1.60
CA ASP A 69 -8.76 15.17 -2.29
C ASP A 69 -8.66 15.11 -3.81
N GLN A 70 -7.44 15.01 -4.35
CA GLN A 70 -7.23 14.75 -5.78
C GLN A 70 -7.60 13.32 -6.17
N PHE A 71 -7.79 12.44 -5.20
CA PHE A 71 -8.15 11.05 -5.41
C PHE A 71 -9.61 10.79 -5.08
N VAL A 72 -10.39 10.52 -6.10
CA VAL A 72 -11.81 10.16 -5.94
C VAL A 72 -11.93 8.77 -5.31
N ALA A 73 -12.83 8.63 -4.34
CA ALA A 73 -13.10 7.35 -3.68
C ALA A 73 -14.10 6.53 -4.50
N TYR A 74 -13.80 5.25 -4.67
CA TYR A 74 -14.65 4.28 -5.35
C TYR A 74 -14.78 3.01 -4.53
N GLU A 75 -15.93 2.37 -4.70
CA GLU A 75 -16.18 0.99 -4.29
C GLU A 75 -16.86 0.26 -5.45
N GLU A 76 -16.22 -0.76 -5.97
CA GLU A 76 -16.74 -1.57 -7.07
C GLU A 76 -16.41 -3.04 -6.85
N ASN A 77 -17.41 -3.92 -6.91
CA ASN A 77 -17.26 -5.37 -6.74
C ASN A 77 -16.52 -5.80 -5.46
N GLY A 78 -16.71 -5.04 -4.35
CA GLY A 78 -16.03 -5.25 -3.07
C GLY A 78 -14.55 -4.86 -3.09
N VAL A 79 -14.14 -4.02 -4.03
CA VAL A 79 -12.83 -3.38 -4.07
C VAL A 79 -13.01 -1.92 -3.69
N HIS A 80 -12.45 -1.51 -2.56
CA HIS A 80 -12.28 -0.11 -2.20
C HIS A 80 -11.01 0.41 -2.87
N TYR A 81 -11.12 1.52 -3.61
CA TYR A 81 -9.96 2.12 -4.24
C TYR A 81 -10.08 3.63 -4.36
N ARG A 82 -8.94 4.28 -4.39
CA ARG A 82 -8.80 5.70 -4.72
C ARG A 82 -8.23 5.85 -6.12
N MET A 83 -8.75 6.82 -6.86
CA MET A 83 -8.35 7.07 -8.24
C MET A 83 -7.98 8.54 -8.42
N TYR A 84 -6.75 8.82 -8.83
CA TYR A 84 -6.40 10.09 -9.44
C TYR A 84 -6.80 10.04 -10.91
N GLU A 85 -7.60 10.99 -11.34
CA GLU A 85 -8.10 11.11 -12.71
C GLU A 85 -7.47 12.32 -13.41
N PRO A 86 -6.78 12.14 -14.53
CA PRO A 86 -6.18 13.25 -15.25
C PRO A 86 -7.26 14.14 -15.90
N GLU A 87 -7.09 15.44 -15.86
CA GLU A 87 -8.01 16.42 -16.47
C GLU A 87 -8.06 16.39 -18.00
N CYS A 88 -7.40 15.46 -18.63
CA CYS A 88 -7.22 15.41 -20.08
C CYS A 88 -8.23 14.49 -20.77
N MET A 89 -8.69 14.88 -21.95
CA MET A 89 -9.57 14.08 -22.81
C MET A 89 -8.83 12.92 -23.49
N GLY A 90 -9.56 11.83 -23.80
CA GLY A 90 -9.06 10.66 -24.53
C GLY A 90 -8.42 9.58 -23.66
N LYS A 91 -8.00 8.49 -24.30
CA LYS A 91 -7.36 7.36 -23.61
C LYS A 91 -6.05 7.78 -22.97
N ARG A 92 -5.88 7.45 -21.68
CA ARG A 92 -4.68 7.79 -20.90
C ARG A 92 -3.99 6.55 -20.36
N PRO A 93 -2.68 6.61 -20.05
CA PRO A 93 -2.02 5.57 -19.31
C PRO A 93 -2.65 5.38 -17.93
N LEU A 94 -2.47 4.19 -17.35
CA LEU A 94 -2.87 3.91 -15.96
C LEU A 94 -1.69 3.28 -15.22
N VAL A 95 -1.45 3.74 -14.00
CA VAL A 95 -0.58 3.08 -13.03
C VAL A 95 -1.45 2.49 -11.93
N LEU A 96 -1.36 1.17 -11.75
CA LEU A 96 -1.90 0.47 -10.59
C LEU A 96 -0.83 0.46 -9.49
N PHE A 97 -1.12 1.04 -8.34
CA PHE A 97 -0.23 1.05 -7.18
C PHE A 97 -0.73 0.12 -6.08
N LEU A 98 0.08 -0.85 -5.68
CA LEU A 98 -0.21 -1.81 -4.63
C LEU A 98 0.58 -1.48 -3.36
N HIS A 99 -0.12 -1.14 -2.29
CA HIS A 99 0.45 -0.73 -1.00
C HIS A 99 1.05 -1.88 -0.18
N GLY A 100 1.74 -1.56 0.90
CA GLY A 100 2.35 -2.50 1.83
C GLY A 100 1.38 -3.12 2.84
N GLY A 101 1.88 -4.01 3.68
CA GLY A 101 1.04 -4.80 4.61
C GLY A 101 0.36 -3.99 5.72
N GLY A 102 0.93 -2.83 6.07
CA GLY A 102 0.38 -1.96 7.13
C GLY A 102 -0.80 -1.09 6.68
N GLU A 103 -1.19 -1.15 5.42
CA GLU A 103 -2.21 -0.29 4.81
C GLU A 103 -3.47 -1.07 4.40
N CYS A 104 -3.53 -2.36 4.77
CA CYS A 104 -4.73 -3.18 4.60
C CYS A 104 -5.88 -2.61 5.43
N GLY A 105 -7.10 -2.66 4.90
CA GLY A 105 -8.27 -2.15 5.58
C GLY A 105 -9.47 -2.04 4.66
N GLU A 106 -10.47 -1.29 5.14
CA GLU A 106 -11.72 -0.98 4.43
C GLU A 106 -12.05 0.53 4.54
N ASP A 107 -11.11 1.32 5.11
CA ASP A 107 -11.30 2.76 5.30
C ASP A 107 -11.14 3.56 3.99
N ASN A 108 -10.58 2.96 2.97
CA ASN A 108 -10.27 3.59 1.69
C ASN A 108 -9.39 4.85 1.81
N GLU A 109 -8.52 4.93 2.83
CA GLU A 109 -7.63 6.05 3.13
C GLU A 109 -6.18 5.63 3.35
N LEU A 110 -5.93 4.54 4.09
CA LEU A 110 -4.58 4.12 4.48
C LEU A 110 -3.67 3.82 3.28
N GLN A 111 -4.20 3.32 2.17
CA GLN A 111 -3.43 3.06 0.95
C GLN A 111 -2.82 4.32 0.32
N LEU A 112 -3.37 5.50 0.63
CA LEU A 112 -2.80 6.79 0.22
C LEU A 112 -1.88 7.38 1.28
N THR A 113 -2.25 7.24 2.56
CA THR A 113 -1.66 7.98 3.67
C THR A 113 -0.53 7.24 4.38
N GLY A 114 -0.45 5.93 4.20
CA GLY A 114 0.57 5.10 4.85
C GLY A 114 1.97 5.33 4.28
N THR A 115 2.17 5.08 3.00
CA THR A 115 3.47 5.21 2.33
C THR A 115 3.54 6.37 1.34
N LEU A 116 2.45 7.06 1.10
CA LEU A 116 2.31 8.17 0.14
C LEU A 116 2.67 7.80 -1.31
N GLY A 117 2.80 6.52 -1.62
CA GLY A 117 3.30 6.06 -2.92
C GLY A 117 2.43 6.53 -4.09
N ALA A 118 1.11 6.34 -3.99
CA ALA A 118 0.17 6.76 -5.01
C ALA A 118 0.14 8.30 -5.18
N LEU A 119 0.21 9.04 -4.06
CA LEU A 119 0.26 10.52 -4.08
C LEU A 119 1.51 11.00 -4.84
N ARG A 120 2.68 10.41 -4.56
CA ARG A 120 3.94 10.75 -5.25
C ARG A 120 3.92 10.39 -6.74
N LEU A 121 3.21 9.33 -7.12
CA LEU A 121 3.01 8.97 -8.51
C LEU A 121 2.15 10.03 -9.24
N ALA A 122 1.05 10.49 -8.62
CA ALA A 122 0.19 11.53 -9.18
C ALA A 122 0.91 12.89 -9.31
N GLU A 123 1.69 13.29 -8.30
CA GLU A 123 2.55 14.49 -8.40
C GLU A 123 3.52 14.43 -9.60
N ARG A 124 4.05 13.25 -9.89
CA ARG A 124 5.06 13.06 -10.94
C ARG A 124 4.46 12.92 -12.33
N TRP A 125 3.28 12.31 -12.43
CA TRP A 125 2.60 11.95 -13.68
C TRP A 125 1.13 12.35 -13.64
N SER A 126 0.87 13.65 -13.73
CA SER A 126 -0.47 14.22 -13.67
C SER A 126 -1.34 13.94 -14.91
N ASP A 127 -0.77 13.36 -15.96
CA ASP A 127 -1.47 12.99 -17.19
C ASP A 127 -1.89 11.52 -17.27
N MET A 128 -1.72 10.76 -16.16
CA MET A 128 -2.07 9.35 -16.06
C MET A 128 -3.15 9.11 -14.98
N TYR A 129 -3.95 8.06 -15.16
CA TYR A 129 -4.72 7.51 -14.04
C TYR A 129 -3.78 6.85 -13.03
N ILE A 130 -3.96 7.16 -11.75
CA ILE A 130 -3.28 6.44 -10.66
C ILE A 130 -4.35 5.75 -9.83
N MET A 131 -4.42 4.43 -9.94
CA MET A 131 -5.35 3.60 -9.18
C MET A 131 -4.66 3.01 -7.96
N ALA A 132 -5.19 3.29 -6.78
CA ALA A 132 -4.70 2.79 -5.49
C ALA A 132 -5.80 2.00 -4.77
N PRO A 133 -5.96 0.69 -5.04
CA PRO A 133 -6.89 -0.14 -4.28
C PRO A 133 -6.36 -0.40 -2.87
N GLN A 134 -7.26 -0.64 -1.93
CA GLN A 134 -6.93 -1.04 -0.57
C GLN A 134 -7.14 -2.55 -0.41
N ALA A 135 -6.06 -3.27 -0.15
CA ALA A 135 -6.14 -4.70 0.08
C ALA A 135 -6.88 -5.01 1.40
N PRO A 136 -7.75 -6.01 1.44
CA PRO A 136 -8.51 -6.34 2.65
C PRO A 136 -7.61 -6.84 3.78
N SER A 137 -8.00 -6.54 5.02
CA SER A 137 -7.32 -7.02 6.23
C SER A 137 -7.49 -8.53 6.42
N GLY A 138 -8.55 -9.12 5.86
CA GLY A 138 -8.96 -10.49 6.13
C GLY A 138 -9.52 -10.65 7.54
N ASN A 139 -9.78 -11.88 7.92
CA ASN A 139 -10.40 -12.22 9.21
C ASN A 139 -9.42 -12.19 10.40
N LEU A 140 -8.12 -11.95 10.15
CA LEU A 140 -7.09 -11.88 11.20
C LEU A 140 -6.67 -10.43 11.37
N GLY A 141 -6.92 -9.87 12.54
CA GLY A 141 -6.36 -8.57 12.94
C GLY A 141 -4.82 -8.61 12.95
N MET A 142 -4.17 -7.45 12.85
CA MET A 142 -2.70 -7.36 12.90
C MET A 142 -2.13 -8.02 14.16
N GLN A 143 -2.77 -7.84 15.32
CA GLN A 143 -2.36 -8.47 16.58
C GLN A 143 -2.43 -10.00 16.54
N GLU A 144 -3.51 -10.56 16.01
CA GLU A 144 -3.63 -12.02 15.84
C GLU A 144 -2.60 -12.56 14.85
N MET A 145 -2.31 -11.83 13.80
CA MET A 145 -1.25 -12.16 12.86
C MET A 145 0.11 -12.21 13.56
N PHE A 146 0.43 -11.21 14.38
CA PHE A 146 1.68 -11.20 15.15
C PHE A 146 1.74 -12.31 16.19
N GLU A 147 0.64 -12.64 16.88
CA GLU A 147 0.61 -13.75 17.82
C GLU A 147 0.82 -15.11 17.11
N VAL A 148 0.24 -15.28 15.94
CA VAL A 148 0.47 -16.49 15.12
C VAL A 148 1.93 -16.54 14.67
N MET A 149 2.51 -15.41 14.25
CA MET A 149 3.92 -15.30 13.85
C MET A 149 4.85 -15.58 15.04
N LYS A 150 4.55 -15.06 16.21
CA LYS A 150 5.32 -15.27 17.44
C LYS A 150 5.29 -16.73 17.91
N LYS A 151 4.15 -17.41 17.80
CA LYS A 151 4.00 -18.84 18.16
C LYS A 151 4.71 -19.79 17.18
N ARG A 152 4.85 -19.42 15.93
CA ARG A 152 5.46 -20.27 14.87
C ARG A 152 6.95 -20.02 14.66
N GLY A 153 7.58 -19.14 15.45
CA GLY A 153 8.94 -18.68 15.25
C GLY A 153 8.98 -17.44 14.34
N ASN A 154 10.10 -16.71 14.38
CA ASN A 154 10.27 -15.49 13.59
C ASN A 154 10.23 -15.82 12.07
N PRO A 155 9.14 -15.49 11.34
CA PRO A 155 9.05 -15.78 9.91
C PRO A 155 10.05 -14.93 9.09
N PHE A 156 10.70 -13.97 9.75
CA PHE A 156 11.72 -13.10 9.20
C PHE A 156 13.14 -13.53 9.65
N SER A 157 13.31 -14.78 10.11
CA SER A 157 14.65 -15.27 10.43
C SER A 157 15.53 -15.24 9.18
N ALA A 158 16.81 -14.90 9.36
CA ALA A 158 17.77 -14.76 8.27
C ALA A 158 17.90 -16.02 7.39
N ASP A 159 17.57 -17.18 7.93
CA ASP A 159 17.67 -18.47 7.24
C ASP A 159 16.44 -18.80 6.36
N MET A 160 15.40 -18.00 6.43
CA MET A 160 14.14 -18.25 5.73
C MET A 160 13.69 -17.03 4.92
N GLY A 161 14.44 -16.64 3.94
CA GLY A 161 14.08 -15.53 3.04
C GLY A 161 12.78 -15.72 2.26
N ILE A 162 12.22 -16.92 2.32
CA ILE A 162 10.86 -17.24 1.93
C ILE A 162 10.10 -17.45 3.23
N THR A 163 9.17 -16.55 3.56
CA THR A 163 8.25 -16.82 4.66
C THR A 163 7.48 -18.10 4.31
N PRO A 164 7.52 -19.17 5.14
CA PRO A 164 6.73 -20.39 4.88
C PRO A 164 5.23 -20.13 5.04
N PHE A 165 4.86 -18.89 5.16
CA PHE A 165 3.58 -18.38 5.52
C PHE A 165 2.87 -17.83 4.28
N SER A 166 2.12 -18.67 3.62
CA SER A 166 0.99 -18.21 2.83
C SER A 166 -0.13 -17.96 3.84
N LEU A 167 -0.51 -16.72 4.05
CA LEU A 167 -1.80 -16.39 4.63
C LEU A 167 -2.85 -16.82 3.59
N LYS A 168 -3.17 -18.11 3.58
CA LYS A 168 -4.31 -18.61 2.80
C LYS A 168 -5.54 -17.93 3.36
N GLY A 169 -6.19 -17.15 2.52
CA GLY A 169 -7.42 -16.49 2.90
C GLY A 169 -7.65 -15.19 2.16
N GLU A 170 -8.63 -14.49 2.58
CA GLU A 170 -9.18 -13.29 1.96
C GLU A 170 -8.33 -12.02 2.21
N ARG A 171 -7.13 -12.15 2.77
CA ARG A 171 -6.27 -11.02 3.15
C ARG A 171 -5.28 -10.65 2.05
N GLY A 172 -4.99 -9.35 1.98
CA GLY A 172 -3.91 -8.80 1.15
C GLY A 172 -4.17 -9.00 -0.34
N TRP A 173 -3.10 -9.04 -1.12
CA TRP A 173 -3.15 -9.17 -2.58
C TRP A 173 -3.33 -10.62 -3.01
N ASN A 174 -4.41 -11.27 -2.51
CA ASN A 174 -4.75 -12.63 -2.90
C ASN A 174 -5.26 -12.69 -4.34
N ARG A 175 -5.27 -13.92 -4.92
CA ARG A 175 -5.59 -14.16 -6.31
C ARG A 175 -6.97 -13.63 -6.73
N ASP A 176 -7.98 -13.87 -5.91
CA ASP A 176 -9.36 -13.49 -6.22
C ASP A 176 -9.54 -11.97 -6.13
N TYR A 177 -8.88 -11.33 -5.16
CA TYR A 177 -8.94 -9.90 -5.01
C TYR A 177 -8.23 -9.15 -6.15
N VAL A 178 -7.02 -9.59 -6.55
CA VAL A 178 -6.33 -8.96 -7.69
C VAL A 178 -7.05 -9.21 -9.01
N ALA A 179 -7.77 -10.33 -9.16
CA ALA A 179 -8.63 -10.54 -10.33
C ALA A 179 -9.73 -9.47 -10.42
N LYS A 180 -10.42 -9.18 -9.32
CA LYS A 180 -11.43 -8.09 -9.28
C LYS A 180 -10.83 -6.73 -9.61
N VAL A 181 -9.63 -6.43 -9.09
CA VAL A 181 -8.92 -5.18 -9.41
C VAL A 181 -8.61 -5.09 -10.90
N THR A 182 -8.12 -6.17 -11.51
CA THR A 182 -7.81 -6.20 -12.95
C THR A 182 -9.06 -6.10 -13.83
N ASP A 183 -10.21 -6.63 -13.38
CA ASP A 183 -11.49 -6.50 -14.08
C ASP A 183 -11.97 -5.03 -14.14
N ILE A 184 -11.76 -4.26 -13.07
CA ILE A 184 -12.05 -2.82 -13.06
C ILE A 184 -11.20 -2.11 -14.13
N ILE A 185 -9.90 -2.42 -14.23
CA ILE A 185 -9.03 -1.83 -15.24
C ILE A 185 -9.47 -2.23 -16.66
N ARG A 186 -9.82 -3.50 -16.89
CA ARG A 186 -10.36 -3.96 -18.18
C ARG A 186 -11.62 -3.23 -18.57
N LYS A 187 -12.50 -2.95 -17.61
CA LYS A 187 -13.68 -2.13 -17.83
C LYS A 187 -13.31 -0.70 -18.24
N MET A 188 -12.35 -0.06 -17.57
CA MET A 188 -11.87 1.27 -17.95
C MET A 188 -11.27 1.31 -19.36
N ILE A 189 -10.59 0.26 -19.79
CA ILE A 189 -10.09 0.09 -21.15
C ILE A 189 -11.27 0.00 -22.14
N SER A 190 -12.25 -0.84 -21.85
CA SER A 190 -13.45 -1.01 -22.71
C SER A 190 -14.28 0.27 -22.83
N ASP A 191 -14.34 1.06 -21.75
CA ASP A 191 -15.00 2.36 -21.71
C ASP A 191 -14.22 3.47 -22.45
N GLY A 192 -13.02 3.15 -22.98
CA GLY A 192 -12.20 4.08 -23.73
C GLY A 192 -11.47 5.13 -22.87
N LYS A 193 -11.39 4.93 -21.57
CA LYS A 193 -10.68 5.81 -20.62
C LYS A 193 -9.18 5.51 -20.58
N VAL A 194 -8.82 4.22 -20.55
CA VAL A 194 -7.45 3.75 -20.40
C VAL A 194 -6.91 3.22 -21.72
N ASP A 195 -5.65 3.53 -22.03
CA ASP A 195 -4.91 2.97 -23.14
C ASP A 195 -4.42 1.56 -22.77
N GLU A 196 -4.92 0.56 -23.46
CA GLU A 196 -4.61 -0.85 -23.24
C GLU A 196 -3.12 -1.20 -23.36
N ASN A 197 -2.35 -0.40 -24.10
CA ASN A 197 -0.91 -0.59 -24.28
C ASN A 197 -0.05 0.15 -23.24
N ARG A 198 -0.67 0.91 -22.34
CA ARG A 198 0.02 1.76 -21.35
C ARG A 198 -0.56 1.58 -19.94
N VAL A 199 -0.73 0.33 -19.52
CA VAL A 199 -1.10 -0.03 -18.14
C VAL A 199 0.14 -0.52 -17.41
N TYR A 200 0.48 0.13 -16.30
CA TYR A 200 1.67 -0.15 -15.52
C TYR A 200 1.31 -0.59 -14.11
N LEU A 201 2.17 -1.38 -13.51
CA LEU A 201 1.93 -1.95 -12.17
C LEU A 201 3.13 -1.72 -11.28
N ILE A 202 2.90 -1.09 -10.12
CA ILE A 202 3.93 -0.79 -9.12
C ILE A 202 3.42 -1.24 -7.76
N GLY A 203 4.28 -1.81 -6.92
CA GLY A 203 3.89 -2.16 -5.55
C GLY A 203 5.08 -2.37 -4.65
N MET A 204 4.90 -2.09 -3.36
CA MET A 204 5.97 -2.14 -2.38
C MET A 204 5.69 -3.18 -1.28
N SER A 205 6.74 -3.88 -0.83
CA SER A 205 6.66 -4.85 0.28
C SER A 205 5.64 -5.95 -0.02
N MET A 206 4.55 -6.04 0.76
CA MET A 206 3.41 -6.92 0.46
C MET A 206 2.84 -6.62 -0.94
N GLY A 207 2.73 -5.34 -1.31
CA GLY A 207 2.33 -4.91 -2.65
C GLY A 207 3.32 -5.34 -3.74
N GLY A 208 4.62 -5.41 -3.44
CA GLY A 208 5.62 -5.97 -4.34
C GLY A 208 5.37 -7.47 -4.62
N GLY A 209 5.02 -8.25 -3.59
CA GLY A 209 4.51 -9.62 -3.75
C GLY A 209 3.20 -9.65 -4.53
N GLY A 210 2.31 -8.67 -4.28
CA GLY A 210 1.07 -8.45 -5.00
C GLY A 210 1.29 -8.18 -6.50
N VAL A 211 2.35 -7.46 -6.88
CA VAL A 211 2.75 -7.28 -8.29
C VAL A 211 3.00 -8.63 -8.97
N LEU A 212 3.79 -9.49 -8.34
CA LEU A 212 4.07 -10.83 -8.86
C LEU A 212 2.80 -11.68 -9.00
N GLN A 213 1.90 -11.57 -8.03
CA GLN A 213 0.59 -12.23 -8.06
C GLN A 213 -0.28 -11.68 -9.19
N THR A 214 -0.35 -10.36 -9.33
CA THR A 214 -1.22 -9.69 -10.31
C THR A 214 -0.81 -10.02 -11.74
N ILE A 215 0.49 -9.98 -12.07
CA ILE A 215 0.96 -10.35 -13.42
C ILE A 215 0.80 -11.85 -13.71
N SER A 216 0.73 -12.72 -12.69
CA SER A 216 0.42 -14.13 -12.88
C SER A 216 -1.07 -14.37 -13.19
N VAL A 217 -1.95 -13.48 -12.70
CA VAL A 217 -3.41 -13.53 -12.92
C VAL A 217 -3.80 -12.90 -14.25
N ALA A 218 -3.20 -11.76 -14.60
CA ALA A 218 -3.52 -10.99 -15.79
C ALA A 218 -2.24 -10.61 -16.57
N PRO A 219 -1.56 -11.60 -17.18
CA PRO A 219 -0.26 -11.40 -17.84
C PRO A 219 -0.33 -10.52 -19.09
N ASP A 220 -1.49 -10.41 -19.69
CA ASP A 220 -1.79 -9.66 -20.91
C ASP A 220 -2.16 -8.20 -20.66
N LEU A 221 -2.36 -7.81 -19.40
CA LEU A 221 -2.88 -6.50 -19.06
C LEU A 221 -1.79 -5.42 -18.93
N PHE A 222 -0.57 -5.81 -18.53
CA PHE A 222 0.44 -4.84 -18.12
C PHE A 222 1.57 -4.69 -19.14
N ALA A 223 1.87 -3.45 -19.51
CA ALA A 223 3.02 -3.09 -20.36
C ALA A 223 4.35 -3.25 -19.61
N ALA A 224 4.37 -3.02 -18.30
CA ALA A 224 5.52 -3.26 -17.43
C ALA A 224 5.10 -3.31 -15.95
N ALA A 225 5.95 -3.94 -15.11
CA ALA A 225 5.72 -4.06 -13.68
C ALA A 225 6.97 -3.77 -12.85
N VAL A 226 6.80 -3.14 -11.67
CA VAL A 226 7.88 -2.76 -10.76
C VAL A 226 7.57 -3.25 -9.34
N PRO A 227 7.95 -4.47 -8.97
CA PRO A 227 7.92 -4.92 -7.58
C PRO A 227 9.07 -4.31 -6.79
N ILE A 228 8.74 -3.53 -5.74
CA ILE A 228 9.70 -2.85 -4.86
C ILE A 228 9.80 -3.62 -3.55
N CYS A 229 10.99 -4.07 -3.19
CA CYS A 229 11.25 -4.87 -1.98
C CYS A 229 10.15 -5.94 -1.76
N PRO A 230 9.81 -6.77 -2.77
CA PRO A 230 8.66 -7.65 -2.73
C PRO A 230 8.73 -8.61 -1.54
N SER A 231 7.64 -8.72 -0.78
CA SER A 231 7.52 -9.77 0.22
C SER A 231 7.60 -11.12 -0.45
N MET A 232 8.56 -11.93 -0.02
CA MET A 232 8.79 -13.27 -0.57
C MET A 232 8.19 -14.32 0.35
N ASN A 233 7.13 -14.96 -0.09
CA ASN A 233 6.60 -16.20 0.45
C ASN A 233 6.71 -17.30 -0.61
N GLY A 234 6.28 -18.51 -0.30
CA GLY A 234 6.35 -19.64 -1.26
C GLY A 234 5.62 -19.34 -2.58
N GLU A 235 4.49 -18.65 -2.52
CA GLU A 235 3.70 -18.29 -3.70
C GLU A 235 4.36 -17.17 -4.51
N SER A 236 4.80 -16.09 -3.86
CA SER A 236 5.53 -14.99 -4.53
C SER A 236 6.81 -15.49 -5.20
N TYR A 237 7.54 -16.40 -4.56
CA TYR A 237 8.73 -16.99 -5.13
C TYR A 237 8.41 -17.88 -6.34
N ALA A 238 7.35 -18.70 -6.24
CA ALA A 238 6.89 -19.50 -7.38
C ALA A 238 6.46 -18.62 -8.56
N ASN A 239 5.71 -17.54 -8.30
CA ASN A 239 5.31 -16.58 -9.31
C ASN A 239 6.53 -15.90 -9.96
N LEU A 240 7.57 -15.59 -9.18
CA LEU A 240 8.81 -15.01 -9.70
C LEU A 240 9.58 -16.01 -10.57
N LEU A 241 9.64 -17.29 -10.20
CA LEU A 241 10.30 -18.34 -10.99
C LEU A 241 9.58 -18.65 -12.31
N HIS A 242 8.26 -18.45 -12.35
CA HIS A 242 7.39 -18.70 -13.52
C HIS A 242 6.81 -17.39 -14.08
N LEU A 243 7.63 -16.34 -14.06
CA LEU A 243 7.24 -14.99 -14.44
C LEU A 243 6.71 -14.95 -15.89
N PRO A 244 5.49 -14.45 -16.14
CA PRO A 244 4.98 -14.24 -17.49
C PRO A 244 5.90 -13.32 -18.31
N LYS A 245 5.70 -13.29 -19.63
CA LYS A 245 6.45 -12.38 -20.53
C LYS A 245 5.95 -10.94 -20.41
N VAL A 246 6.16 -10.35 -19.26
CA VAL A 246 5.93 -8.93 -18.95
C VAL A 246 7.27 -8.33 -18.59
N PRO A 247 7.67 -7.16 -19.10
CA PRO A 247 8.85 -6.46 -18.65
C PRO A 247 8.76 -6.17 -17.14
N VAL A 248 9.74 -6.65 -16.36
CA VAL A 248 9.74 -6.47 -14.90
C VAL A 248 11.05 -5.85 -14.44
N TRP A 249 10.93 -4.82 -13.62
CA TRP A 249 12.07 -4.21 -12.95
C TRP A 249 11.92 -4.37 -11.44
N ILE A 250 12.60 -5.34 -10.86
CA ILE A 250 12.60 -5.63 -9.43
C ILE A 250 13.62 -4.73 -8.74
N THR A 251 13.24 -4.14 -7.62
CA THR A 251 14.16 -3.38 -6.78
C THR A 251 14.17 -3.94 -5.37
N SER A 252 15.30 -3.90 -4.69
CA SER A 252 15.45 -4.30 -3.29
C SER A 252 16.54 -3.47 -2.60
N ALA A 253 16.44 -3.33 -1.28
CA ALA A 253 17.50 -2.73 -0.47
C ALA A 253 18.43 -3.82 0.09
N TYR A 254 19.74 -3.58 0.08
CA TYR A 254 20.72 -4.50 0.67
C TYR A 254 20.55 -4.62 2.18
N MET A 255 20.28 -3.49 2.84
CA MET A 255 20.04 -3.40 4.28
C MET A 255 18.56 -3.59 4.64
N ASP A 256 17.80 -4.36 3.84
CA ASP A 256 16.41 -4.69 4.18
C ASP A 256 16.38 -5.51 5.49
N HIS A 257 15.38 -5.29 6.33
CA HIS A 257 15.17 -6.06 7.56
C HIS A 257 15.00 -7.58 7.33
N GLN A 258 14.63 -7.97 6.11
CA GLN A 258 14.67 -9.36 5.63
C GLN A 258 15.97 -9.60 4.84
N HIS A 259 17.06 -9.73 5.52
CA HIS A 259 18.42 -9.76 4.95
C HIS A 259 18.66 -10.77 3.81
N SER A 260 17.87 -11.82 3.73
CA SER A 260 17.98 -12.83 2.66
C SER A 260 17.08 -12.56 1.46
N ARG A 261 16.17 -11.59 1.53
CA ARG A 261 15.21 -11.28 0.46
C ARG A 261 15.88 -11.05 -0.88
N HIS A 262 16.89 -10.20 -0.92
CA HIS A 262 17.62 -9.88 -2.14
C HIS A 262 18.35 -11.09 -2.73
N ALA A 263 18.87 -12.00 -1.91
CA ALA A 263 19.53 -13.21 -2.37
C ALA A 263 18.56 -14.16 -3.10
N PHE A 264 17.35 -14.33 -2.59
CA PHE A 264 16.30 -15.12 -3.26
C PHE A 264 15.85 -14.48 -4.58
N ILE A 265 15.65 -13.17 -4.58
CA ILE A 265 15.30 -12.43 -5.80
C ILE A 265 16.39 -12.59 -6.85
N LEU A 266 17.66 -12.38 -6.47
CA LEU A 266 18.79 -12.51 -7.38
C LEU A 266 18.93 -13.94 -7.93
N ASN A 267 18.72 -14.95 -7.09
CA ASN A 267 18.73 -16.35 -7.53
C ASN A 267 17.65 -16.63 -8.59
N ALA A 268 16.43 -16.13 -8.36
CA ALA A 268 15.35 -16.25 -9.33
C ALA A 268 15.66 -15.49 -10.64
N CYS A 269 16.15 -14.26 -10.53
CA CYS A 269 16.56 -13.48 -11.71
C CYS A 269 17.67 -14.18 -12.51
N ASN A 270 18.67 -14.77 -11.84
CA ASN A 270 19.73 -15.54 -12.50
C ASN A 270 19.17 -16.70 -13.32
N LYS A 271 18.19 -17.44 -12.81
CA LYS A 271 17.52 -18.51 -13.56
C LYS A 271 16.80 -17.96 -14.79
N LEU A 272 16.01 -16.90 -14.63
CA LEU A 272 15.30 -16.27 -15.73
C LEU A 272 16.27 -15.76 -16.82
N TRP A 273 17.39 -15.15 -16.44
CA TRP A 273 18.42 -14.70 -17.39
C TRP A 273 19.09 -15.86 -18.12
N GLN A 274 19.36 -16.99 -17.43
CA GLN A 274 19.87 -18.21 -18.06
C GLN A 274 18.87 -18.81 -19.05
N GLU A 275 17.57 -18.63 -18.83
CA GLU A 275 16.49 -19.00 -19.74
C GLU A 275 16.29 -17.99 -20.89
N GLY A 276 17.13 -16.95 -20.99
CA GLY A 276 17.11 -15.96 -22.05
C GLY A 276 16.15 -14.80 -21.85
N ARG A 277 15.63 -14.58 -20.61
CA ARG A 277 14.76 -13.44 -20.28
C ARG A 277 15.58 -12.15 -20.21
N THR A 278 15.42 -11.28 -21.21
CA THR A 278 16.09 -9.94 -21.27
C THR A 278 15.21 -8.81 -20.76
N ASP A 279 13.95 -9.09 -20.50
CA ASP A 279 12.92 -8.19 -20.02
C ASP A 279 12.81 -8.13 -18.49
N VAL A 280 13.68 -8.85 -17.77
CA VAL A 280 13.77 -8.85 -16.31
C VAL A 280 15.01 -8.08 -15.88
N LYS A 281 14.82 -7.04 -15.07
CA LYS A 281 15.88 -6.24 -14.44
C LYS A 281 15.83 -6.37 -12.93
N PHE A 282 16.99 -6.35 -12.29
CA PHE A 282 17.12 -6.28 -10.84
C PHE A 282 18.08 -5.18 -10.43
N THR A 283 17.67 -4.33 -9.49
CA THR A 283 18.52 -3.31 -8.89
C THR A 283 18.55 -3.50 -7.38
N LEU A 284 19.76 -3.60 -6.84
CA LEU A 284 20.01 -3.64 -5.41
C LEU A 284 20.57 -2.29 -4.96
N TYR A 285 19.84 -1.61 -4.08
CA TYR A 285 20.27 -0.35 -3.47
C TYR A 285 21.05 -0.63 -2.18
N THR A 286 22.16 0.08 -1.98
CA THR A 286 23.04 -0.01 -0.80
C THR A 286 22.82 1.17 0.12
#